data_2477fd88e6fde6c7000c1c77d93217f4
#
_entry.id   2477fd88e6fde6c7000c1c77d93217f4
#
_cell.length_a   1.000
_cell.length_b   1.000
_cell.length_c   1.000
_cell.angle_alpha   90.00
_cell.angle_beta   90.00
_cell.angle_gamma   90.00
#
_symmetry.space_group_name_H-M   'P 1'
#
loop_
_entity.id
_entity.type
_entity.pdbx_description
1 polymer ?
#
loop_
_entity_poly.entity_id
_entity_poly.type
_entity_poly.pdbx_seq_one_letter_code
_entity_poly.pdbx_strand_id
1 'polypeptide(L)'
;DVCSSDLAGEDVITKHIIDAMPDCPSVRKLVSVGPDIPEGFEDFHKGIEKAAPFVKPEHPNTNEDTSLMYFTSGTTGEPKMVAHDFTYPLGHIVTASFWHNLHRDSLHLTIADTGWGKAVWGKLYGQMIAGANIFVYDHEKFTPADILGKIQDYHITSLCAPPTIYRFLIKEDISKYDLSSLEYCTTAGEALNYSVYETFKKITGIRLMEGFGQTETTLTLGTFPWMEPKPGSMGVPNPQY
;
A
#
# COMPACT_ATOMS: atom_id res chain seq x y z
N ASP A 1 -8.49 23.77 -2.89
CA ASP A 1 -9.25 22.78 -3.65
C ASP A 1 -8.59 22.56 -5.01
N VAL A 2 -7.99 21.39 -5.23
CA VAL A 2 -7.26 21.03 -6.45
C VAL A 2 -8.02 20.02 -7.34
N CYS A 3 -9.16 19.49 -6.85
CA CYS A 3 -9.96 18.52 -7.57
C CYS A 3 -11.18 19.17 -8.23
N SER A 4 -11.44 18.84 -9.49
CA SER A 4 -12.69 19.21 -10.18
C SER A 4 -13.75 18.10 -10.13
N SER A 5 -13.37 16.91 -9.64
CA SER A 5 -14.26 15.76 -9.46
C SER A 5 -13.82 14.96 -8.24
N ASP A 6 -14.75 14.24 -7.63
CA ASP A 6 -14.51 13.38 -6.48
C ASP A 6 -15.13 12.01 -6.72
N LEU A 7 -14.49 10.97 -6.19
CA LEU A 7 -14.88 9.58 -6.35
C LEU A 7 -15.12 8.96 -4.97
N ALA A 8 -16.33 8.47 -4.72
CA ALA A 8 -16.74 7.89 -3.45
C ALA A 8 -17.05 6.40 -3.57
N GLY A 9 -16.65 5.62 -2.56
CA GLY A 9 -16.88 4.18 -2.49
C GLY A 9 -18.18 3.77 -1.79
N GLU A 10 -18.39 4.18 -0.55
CA GLU A 10 -19.46 3.71 0.33
C GLU A 10 -20.02 4.82 1.23
N ASP A 11 -21.15 4.54 1.88
CA ASP A 11 -22.04 5.46 2.61
C ASP A 11 -21.35 6.51 3.50
N VAL A 12 -20.36 6.12 4.30
CA VAL A 12 -19.69 7.04 5.23
C VAL A 12 -18.83 8.05 4.46
N ILE A 13 -18.08 7.59 3.45
CA ILE A 13 -17.23 8.44 2.61
C ILE A 13 -18.10 9.38 1.79
N THR A 14 -19.16 8.85 1.19
CA THR A 14 -20.14 9.63 0.41
C THR A 14 -20.76 10.74 1.26
N LYS A 15 -21.13 10.44 2.50
CA LYS A 15 -21.68 11.45 3.41
C LYS A 15 -20.66 12.55 3.71
N HIS A 16 -19.39 12.20 3.98
CA HIS A 16 -18.36 13.21 4.23
C HIS A 16 -18.15 14.13 3.02
N ILE A 17 -18.24 13.59 1.80
CA ILE A 17 -18.14 14.37 0.58
C ILE A 17 -19.33 15.32 0.46
N ILE A 18 -20.56 14.85 0.66
CA ILE A 18 -21.76 15.68 0.63
C ILE A 18 -21.67 16.80 1.66
N ASP A 19 -21.24 16.49 2.87
CA ASP A 19 -21.12 17.47 3.97
C ASP A 19 -20.04 18.53 3.64
N ALA A 20 -18.99 18.17 2.91
CA ALA A 20 -17.90 19.07 2.52
C ALA A 20 -18.21 19.93 1.28
N MET A 21 -19.17 19.54 0.44
CA MET A 21 -19.47 20.21 -0.83
C MET A 21 -19.70 21.73 -0.74
N PRO A 22 -20.37 22.27 0.31
CA PRO A 22 -20.55 23.73 0.44
C PRO A 22 -19.22 24.50 0.48
N ASP A 23 -18.15 23.87 0.99
CA ASP A 23 -16.82 24.45 1.12
C ASP A 23 -15.89 24.13 -0.07
N CYS A 24 -16.38 23.36 -1.04
CA CYS A 24 -15.63 22.89 -2.20
C CYS A 24 -16.18 23.37 -3.55
N PRO A 25 -16.19 24.69 -3.83
CA PRO A 25 -16.87 25.27 -5.01
C PRO A 25 -16.20 24.88 -6.35
N SER A 26 -14.99 24.34 -6.33
CA SER A 26 -14.30 23.89 -7.55
C SER A 26 -14.69 22.48 -8.00
N VAL A 27 -15.29 21.68 -7.12
CA VAL A 27 -15.79 20.35 -7.45
C VAL A 27 -17.02 20.48 -8.36
N ARG A 28 -16.96 19.89 -9.53
CA ARG A 28 -17.99 19.98 -10.57
C ARG A 28 -18.71 18.66 -10.83
N LYS A 29 -18.10 17.56 -10.43
CA LYS A 29 -18.58 16.22 -10.73
C LYS A 29 -18.34 15.31 -9.56
N LEU A 30 -19.38 14.61 -9.16
CA LEU A 30 -19.33 13.57 -8.13
C LEU A 30 -19.61 12.22 -8.78
N VAL A 31 -18.80 11.22 -8.46
CA VAL A 31 -18.91 9.87 -9.02
C VAL A 31 -18.90 8.86 -7.88
N SER A 32 -19.81 7.90 -7.90
CA SER A 32 -19.84 6.80 -6.94
C SER A 32 -19.44 5.48 -7.60
N VAL A 33 -18.61 4.70 -6.88
CA VAL A 33 -18.24 3.32 -7.24
C VAL A 33 -19.04 2.28 -6.46
N GLY A 34 -19.79 2.71 -5.45
CA GLY A 34 -20.58 1.82 -4.60
C GLY A 34 -21.82 1.26 -5.30
N PRO A 35 -22.49 0.27 -4.70
CA PRO A 35 -23.72 -0.33 -5.23
C PRO A 35 -24.88 0.69 -5.25
N ASP A 36 -24.90 1.59 -4.28
CA ASP A 36 -25.89 2.65 -4.18
C ASP A 36 -25.34 3.96 -4.72
N ILE A 37 -26.07 4.57 -5.64
CA ILE A 37 -25.66 5.84 -6.27
C ILE A 37 -26.48 6.96 -5.65
N PRO A 38 -25.89 7.82 -4.80
CA PRO A 38 -26.60 8.92 -4.17
C PRO A 38 -27.09 9.94 -5.19
N GLU A 39 -28.11 10.69 -4.81
CA GLU A 39 -28.58 11.83 -5.65
C GLU A 39 -27.45 12.82 -5.91
N GLY A 40 -27.28 13.23 -7.17
CA GLY A 40 -26.22 14.14 -7.59
C GLY A 40 -24.90 13.47 -7.96
N PHE A 41 -24.77 12.14 -7.77
CA PHE A 41 -23.61 11.38 -8.19
C PHE A 41 -23.83 10.66 -9.51
N GLU A 42 -22.78 10.54 -10.31
CA GLU A 42 -22.73 9.66 -11.46
C GLU A 42 -22.27 8.24 -11.05
N ASP A 43 -22.80 7.23 -11.73
CA ASP A 43 -22.41 5.84 -11.57
C ASP A 43 -21.12 5.56 -12.35
N PHE A 44 -20.05 5.24 -11.64
CA PHE A 44 -18.74 4.97 -12.22
C PHE A 44 -18.77 3.80 -13.23
N HIS A 45 -19.43 2.70 -12.87
CA HIS A 45 -19.49 1.51 -13.71
C HIS A 45 -20.24 1.77 -15.01
N LYS A 46 -21.39 2.42 -14.93
CA LYS A 46 -22.15 2.84 -16.13
C LYS A 46 -21.37 3.89 -16.96
N GLY A 47 -20.55 4.72 -16.30
CA GLY A 47 -19.68 5.67 -16.95
C GLY A 47 -18.62 4.97 -17.79
N ILE A 48 -17.96 3.95 -17.24
CA ILE A 48 -16.96 3.15 -17.94
C ILE A 48 -17.56 2.37 -19.12
N GLU A 49 -18.71 1.73 -18.92
CA GLU A 49 -19.41 0.99 -20.00
C GLU A 49 -19.72 1.87 -21.23
N LYS A 50 -19.99 3.14 -21.00
CA LYS A 50 -20.30 4.12 -22.05
C LYS A 50 -19.10 4.90 -22.57
N ALA A 51 -17.93 4.74 -21.92
CA ALA A 51 -16.74 5.48 -22.27
C ALA A 51 -16.27 5.11 -23.69
N ALA A 52 -15.90 6.13 -24.46
CA ALA A 52 -15.24 5.92 -25.74
C ALA A 52 -13.87 5.24 -25.51
N PRO A 53 -13.37 4.47 -26.47
CA PRO A 53 -12.01 3.93 -26.40
C PRO A 53 -10.99 5.05 -26.14
N PHE A 54 -9.99 4.73 -25.31
CA PHE A 54 -8.91 5.67 -25.02
C PHE A 54 -8.21 6.12 -26.31
N VAL A 55 -8.12 7.41 -26.49
CA VAL A 55 -7.33 8.03 -27.57
C VAL A 55 -6.13 8.70 -26.94
N LYS A 56 -4.92 8.30 -27.37
CA LYS A 56 -3.69 8.91 -26.88
C LYS A 56 -3.70 10.40 -27.17
N PRO A 57 -3.48 11.28 -26.18
CA PRO A 57 -3.45 12.72 -26.40
C PRO A 57 -2.29 13.11 -27.32
N GLU A 58 -2.47 14.20 -28.07
CA GLU A 58 -1.45 14.76 -28.96
C GLU A 58 -0.19 15.17 -28.18
N HIS A 59 -0.40 15.69 -26.96
CA HIS A 59 0.67 16.04 -26.02
C HIS A 59 0.59 15.11 -24.80
N PRO A 60 1.27 13.95 -24.83
CA PRO A 60 1.28 13.04 -23.69
C PRO A 60 2.05 13.65 -22.52
N ASN A 61 1.74 13.18 -21.31
CA ASN A 61 2.51 13.54 -20.11
C ASN A 61 4.00 13.26 -20.29
N THR A 62 4.81 14.11 -19.72
CA THR A 62 6.27 13.96 -19.59
C THR A 62 6.61 13.29 -18.26
N ASN A 63 7.86 12.93 -18.09
CA ASN A 63 8.35 12.39 -16.80
C ASN A 63 8.26 13.41 -15.66
N GLU A 64 8.26 14.69 -15.97
CA GLU A 64 8.28 15.80 -15.01
C GLU A 64 6.86 16.23 -14.57
N ASP A 65 5.83 15.74 -15.26
CA ASP A 65 4.45 16.01 -14.86
C ASP A 65 4.10 15.29 -13.56
N THR A 66 3.25 15.91 -12.75
CA THR A 66 2.74 15.27 -11.53
C THR A 66 1.86 14.09 -11.88
N SER A 67 2.21 12.90 -11.40
CA SER A 67 1.44 11.67 -11.57
C SER A 67 0.60 11.32 -10.36
N LEU A 68 1.04 11.73 -9.15
CA LEU A 68 0.44 11.32 -7.90
C LEU A 68 0.65 12.40 -6.82
N MET A 69 -0.39 12.66 -6.04
CA MET A 69 -0.33 13.57 -4.89
C MET A 69 -0.87 12.89 -3.64
N TYR A 70 -0.15 13.07 -2.53
CA TYR A 70 -0.56 12.65 -1.20
C TYR A 70 -0.66 13.84 -0.27
N PHE A 71 -1.47 13.69 0.77
CA PHE A 71 -1.49 14.63 1.89
C PHE A 71 -0.91 13.98 3.13
N THR A 72 -0.01 14.69 3.81
CA THR A 72 0.56 14.27 5.10
C THR A 72 0.09 15.20 6.20
N SER A 73 0.05 14.71 7.43
CA SER A 73 -0.39 15.49 8.61
C SER A 73 0.46 16.73 8.91
N GLY A 74 1.64 16.83 8.26
CA GLY A 74 2.57 17.95 8.50
C GLY A 74 3.01 18.10 9.97
N THR A 75 4.15 18.73 10.18
CA THR A 75 4.64 19.04 11.54
C THR A 75 4.02 20.33 12.12
N THR A 76 3.32 21.11 11.31
CA THR A 76 2.78 22.45 11.65
C THR A 76 1.26 22.51 11.79
N GLY A 77 0.57 21.34 11.76
CA GLY A 77 -0.87 21.24 11.95
C GLY A 77 -1.68 21.27 10.64
N GLU A 78 -1.22 21.96 9.60
CA GLU A 78 -1.90 21.94 8.29
C GLU A 78 -1.36 20.78 7.42
N PRO A 79 -2.24 20.05 6.70
CA PRO A 79 -1.83 19.00 5.78
C PRO A 79 -0.89 19.55 4.70
N LYS A 80 0.20 18.85 4.45
CA LYS A 80 1.13 19.17 3.37
C LYS A 80 0.89 18.25 2.19
N MET A 81 0.88 18.82 1.00
CA MET A 81 0.76 18.11 -0.25
C MET A 81 2.13 17.65 -0.72
N VAL A 82 2.27 16.35 -0.96
CA VAL A 82 3.46 15.72 -1.53
C VAL A 82 3.14 15.27 -2.94
N ALA A 83 3.84 15.85 -3.92
CA ALA A 83 3.67 15.51 -5.33
C ALA A 83 4.81 14.60 -5.80
N HIS A 84 4.47 13.59 -6.59
CA HIS A 84 5.41 12.70 -7.28
C HIS A 84 5.18 12.78 -8.79
N ASP A 85 6.26 12.72 -9.54
CA ASP A 85 6.26 12.71 -10.99
C ASP A 85 6.11 11.28 -11.56
N PHE A 86 6.11 11.15 -12.89
CA PHE A 86 5.99 9.86 -13.56
C PHE A 86 7.24 8.96 -13.42
N THR A 87 8.33 9.43 -12.83
CA THR A 87 9.50 8.59 -12.51
C THR A 87 9.39 7.87 -11.17
N TYR A 88 8.48 8.30 -10.30
CA TYR A 88 8.26 7.71 -8.97
C TYR A 88 8.10 6.18 -8.97
N PRO A 89 7.33 5.56 -9.90
CA PRO A 89 7.23 4.11 -9.97
C PRO A 89 8.58 3.40 -10.15
N LEU A 90 9.53 4.01 -10.87
CA LEU A 90 10.86 3.43 -11.08
C LEU A 90 11.69 3.39 -9.80
N GLY A 91 11.47 4.35 -8.89
CA GLY A 91 12.06 4.37 -7.56
C GLY A 91 11.68 3.16 -6.71
N HIS A 92 10.60 2.44 -7.05
CA HIS A 92 10.14 1.25 -6.34
C HIS A 92 10.74 -0.07 -6.84
N ILE A 93 11.62 -0.05 -7.83
CA ILE A 93 12.35 -1.25 -8.30
C ILE A 93 13.13 -1.87 -7.13
N VAL A 94 13.90 -1.04 -6.39
CA VAL A 94 14.68 -1.52 -5.25
C VAL A 94 13.76 -1.99 -4.11
N THR A 95 12.68 -1.27 -3.85
CA THR A 95 11.69 -1.65 -2.85
C THR A 95 11.14 -3.06 -3.12
N ALA A 96 10.70 -3.32 -4.34
CA ALA A 96 10.06 -4.59 -4.69
C ALA A 96 11.06 -5.72 -4.90
N SER A 97 12.05 -5.54 -5.77
CA SER A 97 12.94 -6.63 -6.17
C SER A 97 14.00 -6.96 -5.12
N PHE A 98 14.42 -5.98 -4.30
CA PHE A 98 15.52 -6.19 -3.35
C PHE A 98 15.08 -6.14 -1.89
N TRP A 99 14.13 -5.29 -1.50
CA TRP A 99 13.69 -5.26 -0.11
C TRP A 99 12.51 -6.22 0.15
N HIS A 100 11.45 -6.20 -0.68
CA HIS A 100 10.39 -7.23 -0.62
C HIS A 100 10.84 -8.57 -1.20
N ASN A 101 11.99 -8.62 -1.89
CA ASN A 101 12.56 -9.82 -2.52
C ASN A 101 11.60 -10.51 -3.49
N LEU A 102 10.87 -9.72 -4.30
CA LEU A 102 9.84 -10.23 -5.19
C LEU A 102 10.40 -10.66 -6.55
N HIS A 103 9.79 -11.69 -7.09
CA HIS A 103 10.02 -12.24 -8.42
C HIS A 103 8.69 -12.72 -9.04
N ARG A 104 8.73 -13.23 -10.28
CA ARG A 104 7.51 -13.59 -11.03
C ARG A 104 6.60 -14.61 -10.34
N ASP A 105 7.16 -15.51 -9.57
CA ASP A 105 6.40 -16.57 -8.88
C ASP A 105 5.89 -16.11 -7.50
N SER A 106 6.25 -14.91 -7.07
CA SER A 106 5.79 -14.36 -5.80
C SER A 106 4.31 -14.00 -5.85
N LEU A 107 3.57 -14.36 -4.80
CA LEU A 107 2.26 -13.81 -4.48
C LEU A 107 2.41 -12.94 -3.23
N HIS A 108 2.31 -11.63 -3.43
CA HIS A 108 2.61 -10.64 -2.38
C HIS A 108 1.35 -10.02 -1.79
N LEU A 109 1.28 -10.03 -0.46
CA LEU A 109 0.27 -9.31 0.32
C LEU A 109 0.92 -8.14 1.06
N THR A 110 0.44 -6.93 0.83
CA THR A 110 0.75 -5.76 1.67
C THR A 110 -0.49 -5.36 2.47
N ILE A 111 -0.35 -5.35 3.79
CA ILE A 111 -1.39 -4.82 4.69
C ILE A 111 -1.10 -3.33 4.90
N ALA A 112 -1.82 -2.49 4.17
CA ALA A 112 -1.77 -1.04 4.28
C ALA A 112 -3.08 -0.45 3.76
N ASP A 113 -3.54 0.62 4.41
CA ASP A 113 -4.64 1.43 3.93
C ASP A 113 -4.31 2.05 2.57
N THR A 114 -5.28 2.09 1.66
CA THR A 114 -5.09 2.60 0.29
C THR A 114 -4.83 4.09 0.23
N GLY A 115 -5.18 4.83 1.27
CA GLY A 115 -4.86 6.26 1.42
C GLY A 115 -3.38 6.53 1.78
N TRP A 116 -2.61 5.50 2.12
CA TRP A 116 -1.19 5.66 2.44
C TRP A 116 -0.30 5.38 1.22
N GLY A 117 0.76 6.17 1.06
CA GLY A 117 1.77 5.94 0.03
C GLY A 117 2.31 4.51 0.02
N LYS A 118 2.43 3.86 1.19
CA LYS A 118 2.82 2.46 1.34
C LYS A 118 1.92 1.50 0.54
N ALA A 119 0.65 1.77 0.38
CA ALA A 119 -0.23 0.92 -0.41
C ALA A 119 0.17 0.93 -1.90
N VAL A 120 0.55 2.07 -2.44
CA VAL A 120 0.96 2.20 -3.85
C VAL A 120 2.29 1.51 -4.09
N TRP A 121 3.30 1.74 -3.25
CA TRP A 121 4.60 1.10 -3.40
C TRP A 121 4.67 -0.33 -2.84
N GLY A 122 3.75 -0.70 -1.97
CA GLY A 122 3.59 -2.07 -1.47
C GLY A 122 2.65 -2.95 -2.29
N LYS A 123 1.79 -2.38 -3.15
CA LYS A 123 0.76 -3.14 -3.89
C LYS A 123 0.81 -2.96 -5.41
N LEU A 124 1.42 -1.91 -5.94
CA LEU A 124 1.30 -1.60 -7.36
C LEU A 124 2.66 -1.55 -8.06
N TYR A 125 3.34 -0.43 -7.97
CA TYR A 125 4.40 -0.10 -8.92
C TYR A 125 5.54 -1.11 -8.92
N GLY A 126 6.19 -1.31 -7.79
CA GLY A 126 7.32 -2.20 -7.72
C GLY A 126 6.97 -3.64 -8.03
N GLN A 127 5.82 -4.11 -7.54
CA GLN A 127 5.32 -5.48 -7.76
C GLN A 127 5.03 -5.73 -9.23
N MET A 128 4.39 -4.79 -9.93
CA MET A 128 4.14 -4.88 -11.37
C MET A 128 5.44 -4.89 -12.16
N ILE A 129 6.42 -4.06 -11.80
CA ILE A 129 7.75 -4.00 -12.44
C ILE A 129 8.52 -5.31 -12.20
N ALA A 130 8.46 -5.87 -10.98
CA ALA A 130 9.06 -7.16 -10.65
C ALA A 130 8.35 -8.34 -11.33
N GLY A 131 7.15 -8.12 -11.86
CA GLY A 131 6.31 -9.17 -12.45
C GLY A 131 5.69 -10.10 -11.42
N ALA A 132 5.62 -9.68 -10.16
CA ALA A 132 5.01 -10.44 -9.07
C ALA A 132 3.48 -10.37 -9.13
N ASN A 133 2.82 -11.40 -8.61
CA ASN A 133 1.39 -11.38 -8.40
C ASN A 133 1.05 -10.61 -7.13
N ILE A 134 -0.03 -9.84 -7.18
CA ILE A 134 -0.48 -9.01 -6.05
C ILE A 134 -1.75 -9.63 -5.48
N PHE A 135 -1.73 -9.97 -4.18
CA PHE A 135 -2.93 -10.37 -3.48
C PHE A 135 -3.63 -9.12 -2.93
N VAL A 136 -4.83 -8.86 -3.42
CA VAL A 136 -5.68 -7.75 -2.95
C VAL A 136 -6.79 -8.34 -2.10
N TYR A 137 -6.92 -7.85 -0.88
CA TYR A 137 -7.91 -8.30 0.06
C TYR A 137 -8.59 -7.10 0.73
N ASP A 138 -9.87 -7.00 0.53
CA ASP A 138 -10.74 -6.01 1.16
C ASP A 138 -11.36 -6.60 2.43
N HIS A 139 -11.30 -5.85 3.53
CA HIS A 139 -11.87 -6.25 4.81
C HIS A 139 -12.28 -5.01 5.61
N GLU A 140 -13.47 -5.05 6.15
CA GLU A 140 -13.97 -3.97 7.03
C GLU A 140 -13.21 -3.89 8.35
N LYS A 141 -12.81 -5.04 8.89
CA LYS A 141 -12.11 -5.14 10.16
C LYS A 141 -10.96 -6.13 10.07
N PHE A 142 -9.78 -5.67 10.47
CA PHE A 142 -8.62 -6.55 10.60
C PHE A 142 -8.82 -7.60 11.69
N THR A 143 -8.66 -8.87 11.34
CA THR A 143 -8.56 -10.00 12.26
C THR A 143 -7.32 -10.83 11.94
N PRO A 144 -6.43 -11.10 12.93
CA PRO A 144 -5.21 -11.86 12.67
C PRO A 144 -5.48 -13.26 12.11
N ALA A 145 -6.49 -13.94 12.66
CA ALA A 145 -6.89 -15.29 12.23
C ALA A 145 -7.28 -15.33 10.75
N ASP A 146 -7.98 -14.30 10.26
CA ASP A 146 -8.38 -14.22 8.88
C ASP A 146 -7.17 -14.03 7.95
N ILE A 147 -6.23 -13.15 8.30
CA ILE A 147 -4.99 -12.97 7.52
C ILE A 147 -4.15 -14.25 7.47
N LEU A 148 -4.01 -14.97 8.58
CA LEU A 148 -3.33 -16.27 8.62
C LEU A 148 -4.04 -17.31 7.73
N GLY A 149 -5.38 -17.33 7.75
CA GLY A 149 -6.19 -18.14 6.86
C GLY A 149 -5.96 -17.79 5.38
N LYS A 150 -5.92 -16.50 5.02
CA LYS A 150 -5.62 -16.08 3.64
C LYS A 150 -4.22 -16.49 3.18
N ILE A 151 -3.22 -16.40 4.06
CA ILE A 151 -1.86 -16.86 3.73
C ILE A 151 -1.88 -18.36 3.39
N GLN A 152 -2.54 -19.17 4.20
CA GLN A 152 -2.71 -20.60 3.96
C GLN A 152 -3.48 -20.90 2.68
N ASP A 153 -4.70 -20.35 2.55
CA ASP A 153 -5.67 -20.73 1.53
C ASP A 153 -5.22 -20.33 0.11
N TYR A 154 -4.49 -19.24 0.01
CA TYR A 154 -4.01 -18.71 -1.27
C TYR A 154 -2.51 -18.91 -1.48
N HIS A 155 -1.81 -19.59 -0.56
CA HIS A 155 -0.37 -19.86 -0.65
C HIS A 155 0.44 -18.57 -0.86
N ILE A 156 0.15 -17.52 -0.06
CA ILE A 156 0.87 -16.25 -0.14
C ILE A 156 2.33 -16.46 0.22
N THR A 157 3.23 -16.00 -0.64
CA THR A 157 4.68 -16.24 -0.49
C THR A 157 5.41 -15.10 0.20
N SER A 158 4.84 -13.88 0.16
CA SER A 158 5.49 -12.69 0.74
C SER A 158 4.47 -11.78 1.42
N LEU A 159 4.82 -11.32 2.62
CA LEU A 159 3.97 -10.43 3.42
C LEU A 159 4.71 -9.14 3.78
N CYS A 160 4.09 -7.99 3.52
CA CYS A 160 4.51 -6.70 4.07
C CYS A 160 3.41 -6.15 4.98
N ALA A 161 3.77 -5.88 6.23
CA ALA A 161 2.83 -5.31 7.20
C ALA A 161 3.54 -4.39 8.20
N PRO A 162 2.83 -3.44 8.85
CA PRO A 162 3.37 -2.71 9.98
C PRO A 162 3.72 -3.62 11.16
N PRO A 163 4.68 -3.26 12.03
CA PRO A 163 5.02 -4.01 13.23
C PRO A 163 3.82 -4.33 14.13
N THR A 164 2.85 -3.43 14.20
CA THR A 164 1.60 -3.64 14.94
C THR A 164 0.83 -4.87 14.45
N ILE A 165 0.79 -5.12 13.14
CA ILE A 165 0.14 -6.31 12.57
C ILE A 165 0.87 -7.58 13.02
N TYR A 166 2.19 -7.63 12.89
CA TYR A 166 2.98 -8.78 13.37
C TYR A 166 2.78 -9.04 14.86
N ARG A 167 2.66 -7.97 15.68
CA ARG A 167 2.34 -8.08 17.10
C ARG A 167 0.97 -8.73 17.37
N PHE A 168 0.00 -8.54 16.48
CA PHE A 168 -1.28 -9.24 16.56
C PHE A 168 -1.16 -10.69 16.07
N LEU A 169 -0.46 -10.94 14.95
CA LEU A 169 -0.29 -12.28 14.41
C LEU A 169 0.36 -13.24 15.42
N ILE A 170 1.43 -12.80 16.14
CA ILE A 170 2.11 -13.63 17.13
C ILE A 170 1.29 -13.94 18.39
N LYS A 171 0.13 -13.30 18.58
CA LYS A 171 -0.81 -13.61 19.69
C LYS A 171 -1.78 -14.72 19.32
N GLU A 172 -1.91 -15.01 18.04
CA GLU A 172 -2.70 -16.13 17.57
C GLU A 172 -1.92 -17.46 17.70
N ASP A 173 -2.66 -18.54 17.73
CA ASP A 173 -2.07 -19.88 17.66
C ASP A 173 -1.70 -20.19 16.21
N ILE A 174 -0.52 -19.68 15.78
CA ILE A 174 -0.01 -19.82 14.40
C ILE A 174 0.13 -21.30 14.01
N SER A 175 0.30 -22.23 14.97
CA SER A 175 0.44 -23.67 14.68
C SER A 175 -0.81 -24.30 14.03
N LYS A 176 -1.95 -23.61 14.06
CA LYS A 176 -3.20 -24.03 13.42
C LYS A 176 -3.24 -23.75 11.92
N TYR A 177 -2.27 -23.01 11.40
CA TYR A 177 -2.25 -22.58 10.00
C TYR A 177 -1.03 -23.14 9.28
N ASP A 178 -1.21 -23.54 8.04
CA ASP A 178 -0.10 -23.89 7.16
C ASP A 178 0.49 -22.62 6.52
N LEU A 179 1.63 -22.18 7.04
CA LEU A 179 2.38 -21.04 6.53
C LEU A 179 3.60 -21.45 5.70
N SER A 180 3.66 -22.70 5.24
CA SER A 180 4.81 -23.24 4.49
C SER A 180 5.09 -22.51 3.17
N SER A 181 4.07 -21.84 2.61
CA SER A 181 4.21 -21.01 1.42
C SER A 181 4.89 -19.66 1.69
N LEU A 182 4.84 -19.17 2.95
CA LEU A 182 5.35 -17.86 3.29
C LEU A 182 6.88 -17.89 3.43
N GLU A 183 7.56 -17.27 2.49
CA GLU A 183 9.03 -17.31 2.36
C GLU A 183 9.70 -16.04 2.91
N TYR A 184 9.01 -14.90 2.80
CA TYR A 184 9.65 -13.62 3.07
C TYR A 184 8.69 -12.61 3.70
N CYS A 185 9.17 -11.90 4.73
CA CYS A 185 8.37 -10.91 5.45
C CYS A 185 9.12 -9.59 5.60
N THR A 186 8.44 -8.50 5.28
CA THR A 186 8.96 -7.14 5.45
C THR A 186 8.07 -6.31 6.36
N THR A 187 8.66 -5.34 7.05
CA THR A 187 7.94 -4.45 7.95
C THR A 187 8.45 -3.02 7.84
N ALA A 188 7.54 -2.06 7.87
CA ALA A 188 7.84 -0.63 7.84
C ALA A 188 6.65 0.19 8.36
N GLY A 189 6.87 1.48 8.59
CA GLY A 189 5.85 2.45 9.02
C GLY A 189 5.89 2.77 10.52
N GLU A 190 6.42 1.86 11.32
CA GLU A 190 6.64 2.00 12.77
C GLU A 190 7.97 1.35 13.13
N ALA A 191 8.53 1.68 14.28
CA ALA A 191 9.72 0.99 14.78
C ALA A 191 9.38 -0.45 15.18
N LEU A 192 10.16 -1.41 14.70
CA LEU A 192 10.00 -2.82 15.04
C LEU A 192 10.51 -3.09 16.47
N ASN A 193 9.62 -3.55 17.33
CA ASN A 193 10.04 -4.03 18.66
C ASN A 193 10.76 -5.37 18.51
N TYR A 194 11.95 -5.45 19.11
CA TYR A 194 12.79 -6.66 19.04
C TYR A 194 12.08 -7.92 19.55
N SER A 195 11.25 -7.81 20.59
CA SER A 195 10.51 -8.97 21.10
C SER A 195 9.49 -9.51 20.09
N VAL A 196 8.93 -8.66 19.25
CA VAL A 196 8.03 -9.08 18.15
C VAL A 196 8.83 -9.81 17.08
N TYR A 197 9.99 -9.28 16.70
CA TYR A 197 10.91 -9.93 15.76
C TYR A 197 11.31 -11.33 16.23
N GLU A 198 11.85 -11.45 17.46
CA GLU A 198 12.31 -12.72 18.01
C GLU A 198 11.17 -13.75 18.12
N THR A 199 10.00 -13.31 18.58
CA THR A 199 8.85 -14.20 18.74
C THR A 199 8.38 -14.70 17.37
N PHE A 200 8.23 -13.83 16.39
CA PHE A 200 7.80 -14.19 15.05
C PHE A 200 8.80 -15.15 14.39
N LYS A 201 10.10 -14.82 14.44
CA LYS A 201 11.18 -15.67 13.92
C LYS A 201 11.21 -17.04 14.60
N LYS A 202 11.01 -17.09 15.92
CA LYS A 202 10.98 -18.36 16.69
C LYS A 202 9.82 -19.26 16.26
N ILE A 203 8.64 -18.69 16.00
CA ILE A 203 7.42 -19.44 15.65
C ILE A 203 7.46 -19.88 14.20
N THR A 204 7.85 -18.98 13.28
CA THR A 204 7.73 -19.20 11.82
C THR A 204 9.04 -19.61 11.15
N GLY A 205 10.18 -19.36 11.77
CA GLY A 205 11.50 -19.48 11.15
C GLY A 205 11.85 -18.29 10.23
N ILE A 206 10.92 -17.36 9.97
CA ILE A 206 11.06 -16.29 9.01
C ILE A 206 11.57 -15.00 9.70
N ARG A 207 12.52 -14.33 9.05
CA ARG A 207 13.04 -13.03 9.51
C ARG A 207 12.09 -11.91 9.07
N LEU A 208 11.92 -10.90 9.91
CA LEU A 208 11.27 -9.65 9.54
C LEU A 208 12.32 -8.66 9.06
N MET A 209 12.26 -8.29 7.81
CA MET A 209 13.19 -7.36 7.17
C MET A 209 12.63 -5.95 7.29
N GLU A 210 13.21 -5.16 8.20
CA GLU A 210 12.72 -3.81 8.49
C GLU A 210 13.18 -2.84 7.42
N GLY A 211 12.35 -1.83 7.13
CA GLY A 211 12.66 -0.74 6.22
C GLY A 211 12.03 0.56 6.65
N PHE A 212 12.59 1.66 6.15
CA PHE A 212 12.11 3.01 6.37
C PHE A 212 11.94 3.76 5.05
N GLY A 213 10.84 4.43 4.93
CA GLY A 213 10.51 5.36 3.87
C GLY A 213 9.47 6.34 4.37
N GLN A 214 9.23 7.38 3.60
CA GLN A 214 8.25 8.42 3.90
C GLN A 214 7.37 8.64 2.68
N THR A 215 6.29 9.42 2.85
CA THR A 215 5.43 9.80 1.72
C THR A 215 6.22 10.57 0.67
N GLU A 216 7.21 11.34 1.09
CA GLU A 216 8.09 12.15 0.26
C GLU A 216 9.16 11.34 -0.50
N THR A 217 9.32 10.06 -0.17
CA THR A 217 10.40 9.20 -0.69
C THR A 217 9.86 7.85 -1.15
N THR A 218 10.75 6.98 -1.61
CA THR A 218 10.53 5.54 -1.65
C THR A 218 11.13 4.88 -0.40
N LEU A 219 11.60 3.65 -0.46
CA LEU A 219 12.41 3.04 0.60
C LEU A 219 13.77 3.76 0.67
N THR A 220 14.07 4.43 1.78
CA THR A 220 15.36 5.12 1.98
C THR A 220 16.38 4.28 2.73
N LEU A 221 15.92 3.47 3.69
CA LEU A 221 16.73 2.51 4.45
C LEU A 221 16.05 1.15 4.40
N GLY A 222 16.82 0.08 4.38
CA GLY A 222 16.27 -1.27 4.43
C GLY A 222 17.26 -2.34 4.88
N THR A 223 16.73 -3.39 5.49
CA THR A 223 17.43 -4.65 5.71
C THR A 223 17.16 -5.53 4.51
N PHE A 224 18.18 -5.78 3.70
CA PHE A 224 18.06 -6.51 2.44
C PHE A 224 18.24 -8.03 2.62
N PRO A 225 17.83 -8.89 1.66
CA PRO A 225 17.80 -10.35 1.80
C PRO A 225 19.13 -10.99 2.23
N TRP A 226 20.25 -10.39 1.81
CA TRP A 226 21.62 -10.86 2.13
C TRP A 226 22.13 -10.38 3.49
N MET A 227 21.32 -9.61 4.24
CA MET A 227 21.69 -9.07 5.55
C MET A 227 21.04 -9.86 6.67
N GLU A 228 21.71 -9.90 7.83
CA GLU A 228 21.08 -10.33 9.08
C GLU A 228 20.50 -9.10 9.79
N PRO A 229 19.19 -9.13 10.12
CA PRO A 229 18.56 -8.04 10.86
C PRO A 229 19.24 -7.77 12.20
N LYS A 230 19.46 -6.50 12.52
CA LYS A 230 20.00 -6.07 13.82
C LYS A 230 18.91 -5.41 14.66
N PRO A 231 18.77 -5.75 15.94
CA PRO A 231 17.80 -5.12 16.82
C PRO A 231 17.93 -3.59 16.82
N GLY A 232 16.81 -2.90 16.63
CA GLY A 232 16.76 -1.43 16.64
C GLY A 232 17.40 -0.75 15.42
N SER A 233 17.69 -1.50 14.36
CA SER A 233 18.22 -0.95 13.10
C SER A 233 17.29 -1.26 11.94
N MET A 234 16.95 -0.23 11.16
CA MET A 234 16.15 -0.37 9.93
C MET A 234 16.97 -0.85 8.72
N GLY A 235 18.26 -1.14 8.91
CA GLY A 235 19.16 -1.60 7.85
C GLY A 235 20.15 -0.53 7.38
N VAL A 236 20.42 -0.52 6.08
CA VAL A 236 21.41 0.38 5.43
C VAL A 236 20.72 1.28 4.41
N PRO A 237 21.38 2.39 3.98
CA PRO A 237 20.84 3.22 2.92
C PRO A 237 20.54 2.45 1.65
N ASN A 238 19.42 2.79 1.03
CA ASN A 238 19.06 2.31 -0.29
C ASN A 238 20.06 2.88 -1.32
N PRO A 239 20.61 2.06 -2.22
CA PRO A 239 21.62 2.51 -3.20
C PRO A 239 21.09 3.53 -4.22
N GLN A 240 19.81 3.84 -4.21
CA GLN A 240 19.22 4.91 -5.04
C GLN A 240 19.33 6.29 -4.42
N TYR A 241 19.76 6.41 -3.15
CA TYR A 241 19.92 7.66 -2.42
C TYR A 241 21.38 7.93 -2.06
#